data_2025cb329c7c81538e2361f773f33546
#
_entry.id   2025cb329c7c81538e2361f773f33546
#
_cell.length_a   1.000
_cell.length_b   1.000
_cell.length_c   1.000
_cell.angle_alpha   90.00
_cell.angle_beta   90.00
_cell.angle_gamma   90.00
#
_symmetry.space_group_name_H-M   'P 1'
#
loop_
_entity.id
_entity.type
_entity.pdbx_description
1 polymer ?
#
loop_
_entity_poly.entity_id
_entity_poly.type
_entity_poly.pdbx_seq_one_letter_code
_entity_poly.pdbx_strand_id
1 'polypeptide(L)'
;MASKLQARGGRRPGAGRPKGTGKYGEVTRPVRVPASMIEEVHAFLLNGDAQGGRALPLFGTAVRAGVPTFSDDHIESRVDLHTHLVPHPQTTFLVRVQGDSMENAAIQEGDLLVVDRSLPAREGTIIIAAVDGELTVKRYRLSGGKVQLVPENERYKVLTITPEMDFHIWGVVTSVIHRV
;
A
#
# COMPACT_ATOMS: atom_id res chain seq x y z
N MET A 1 -55.54 52.62 -20.79
CA MET A 1 -55.63 51.35 -20.02
C MET A 1 -54.24 50.71 -20.01
N ALA A 2 -53.54 50.80 -18.87
CA ALA A 2 -52.19 50.31 -18.73
C ALA A 2 -52.26 48.95 -18.04
N SER A 3 -51.78 47.87 -18.77
CA SER A 3 -51.73 46.53 -18.27
C SER A 3 -50.48 46.37 -17.34
N LYS A 4 -50.79 46.06 -16.06
CA LYS A 4 -49.72 45.71 -15.08
C LYS A 4 -49.18 44.33 -15.40
N LEU A 5 -47.94 44.30 -15.85
CA LEU A 5 -47.12 43.06 -15.90
C LEU A 5 -46.83 42.59 -14.46
N GLN A 6 -47.41 41.47 -14.07
CA GLN A 6 -47.09 40.80 -12.80
C GLN A 6 -45.67 40.19 -12.89
N ALA A 7 -44.77 40.66 -12.04
CA ALA A 7 -43.46 40.09 -11.86
C ALA A 7 -43.61 38.68 -11.22
N ARG A 8 -43.21 37.65 -11.97
CA ARG A 8 -43.12 36.25 -11.50
C ARG A 8 -41.89 36.07 -10.59
N GLY A 9 -42.14 35.63 -9.34
CA GLY A 9 -41.16 34.85 -8.59
C GLY A 9 -40.07 35.58 -7.87
N GLY A 10 -40.39 36.49 -6.92
CA GLY A 10 -39.42 36.97 -5.93
C GLY A 10 -38.94 35.85 -4.98
N ARG A 11 -37.65 35.85 -4.69
CA ARG A 11 -36.99 34.96 -3.72
C ARG A 11 -37.66 35.09 -2.35
N ARG A 12 -38.36 34.03 -1.90
CA ARG A 12 -39.03 34.04 -0.56
C ARG A 12 -37.95 33.79 0.50
N PRO A 13 -37.83 34.62 1.56
CA PRO A 13 -36.99 34.30 2.72
C PRO A 13 -37.43 32.97 3.33
N GLY A 14 -36.54 32.01 3.49
CA GLY A 14 -36.83 30.68 4.03
C GLY A 14 -37.24 29.61 3.02
N ALA A 15 -37.27 29.91 1.71
CA ALA A 15 -37.49 28.90 0.68
C ALA A 15 -36.16 28.13 0.42
N GLY A 16 -36.07 26.96 0.96
CA GLY A 16 -34.98 26.01 0.79
C GLY A 16 -34.91 25.05 1.98
N ARG A 17 -34.37 23.85 1.73
CA ARG A 17 -34.15 22.87 2.80
C ARG A 17 -33.15 23.45 3.81
N PRO A 18 -33.41 23.41 5.14
CA PRO A 18 -32.42 23.85 6.14
C PRO A 18 -31.06 23.23 5.95
N LYS A 19 -29.99 24.01 6.18
CA LYS A 19 -28.61 23.50 6.10
C LYS A 19 -28.44 22.36 7.10
N GLY A 20 -27.85 21.23 6.66
CA GLY A 20 -27.57 20.06 7.51
C GLY A 20 -28.70 19.03 7.58
N THR A 21 -29.87 19.23 6.94
CA THR A 21 -30.95 18.23 6.92
C THR A 21 -30.95 17.31 5.69
N GLY A 22 -29.81 17.23 4.97
CA GLY A 22 -29.62 16.33 3.85
C GLY A 22 -29.44 14.86 4.27
N LYS A 23 -29.47 13.93 3.31
CA LYS A 23 -29.23 12.50 3.50
C LYS A 23 -27.94 12.21 4.29
N TYR A 24 -26.96 13.11 4.22
CA TYR A 24 -25.63 12.96 4.83
C TYR A 24 -25.47 13.73 6.15
N GLY A 25 -26.51 14.43 6.66
CA GLY A 25 -26.43 15.18 7.92
C GLY A 25 -25.54 16.42 7.91
N GLU A 26 -24.88 16.72 6.79
CA GLU A 26 -23.91 17.80 6.63
C GLU A 26 -24.13 18.61 5.34
N VAL A 27 -23.35 19.69 5.17
CA VAL A 27 -23.40 20.55 3.98
C VAL A 27 -22.71 19.84 2.81
N THR A 28 -23.46 19.57 1.73
CA THR A 28 -22.95 18.95 0.50
C THR A 28 -22.64 19.99 -0.57
N ARG A 29 -21.69 19.65 -1.46
CA ARG A 29 -21.38 20.41 -2.70
C ARG A 29 -21.61 19.51 -3.91
N PRO A 30 -22.19 20.03 -5.01
CA PRO A 30 -22.33 19.27 -6.24
C PRO A 30 -20.95 19.05 -6.87
N VAL A 31 -20.67 17.82 -7.29
CA VAL A 31 -19.48 17.43 -8.03
C VAL A 31 -19.91 16.81 -9.35
N ARG A 32 -19.26 17.16 -10.45
CA ARG A 32 -19.50 16.53 -11.76
C ARG A 32 -18.62 15.29 -11.88
N VAL A 33 -19.25 14.17 -12.16
CA VAL A 33 -18.59 12.86 -12.33
C VAL A 33 -18.92 12.33 -13.72
N PRO A 34 -17.97 11.73 -14.46
CA PRO A 34 -18.26 11.03 -15.69
C PRO A 34 -19.33 9.96 -15.49
N ALA A 35 -20.23 9.80 -16.49
CA ALA A 35 -21.34 8.85 -16.36
C ALA A 35 -20.88 7.41 -16.08
N SER A 36 -19.73 7.01 -16.62
CA SER A 36 -19.10 5.70 -16.39
C SER A 36 -18.64 5.45 -14.95
N MET A 37 -18.46 6.51 -14.14
CA MET A 37 -17.97 6.40 -12.75
C MET A 37 -19.10 6.59 -11.71
N ILE A 38 -20.34 6.83 -12.14
CA ILE A 38 -21.45 7.14 -11.22
C ILE A 38 -21.72 5.98 -10.25
N GLU A 39 -21.74 4.75 -10.76
CA GLU A 39 -21.99 3.54 -9.95
C GLU A 39 -20.89 3.36 -8.89
N GLU A 40 -19.64 3.56 -9.26
CA GLU A 40 -18.47 3.43 -8.38
C GLU A 40 -18.49 4.50 -7.28
N VAL A 41 -18.78 5.76 -7.65
CA VAL A 41 -18.92 6.87 -6.69
C VAL A 41 -20.11 6.65 -5.76
N HIS A 42 -21.23 6.13 -6.26
CA HIS A 42 -22.37 5.79 -5.41
C HIS A 42 -22.05 4.68 -4.42
N ALA A 43 -21.36 3.60 -4.88
CA ALA A 43 -20.91 2.52 -4.01
C ALA A 43 -19.97 3.06 -2.92
N PHE A 44 -19.05 3.94 -3.28
CA PHE A 44 -18.16 4.64 -2.36
C PHE A 44 -18.92 5.45 -1.28
N LEU A 45 -19.90 6.25 -1.70
CA LEU A 45 -20.69 7.10 -0.78
C LEU A 45 -21.67 6.31 0.10
N LEU A 46 -22.16 5.16 -0.37
CA LEU A 46 -23.10 4.33 0.38
C LEU A 46 -22.40 3.44 1.41
N ASN A 47 -21.22 2.96 1.10
CA ASN A 47 -20.46 2.07 1.97
C ASN A 47 -19.61 2.82 3.01
N GLY A 48 -19.57 4.16 2.93
CA GLY A 48 -18.89 5.03 3.90
C GLY A 48 -17.37 4.91 3.89
N ASP A 49 -16.82 4.11 2.97
CA ASP A 49 -15.43 3.67 3.04
C ASP A 49 -14.79 3.55 1.67
N ALA A 50 -13.93 4.47 1.34
CA ALA A 50 -12.89 4.24 0.34
C ALA A 50 -11.90 3.15 0.81
N GLN A 51 -11.98 2.74 2.06
CA GLN A 51 -11.06 1.81 2.73
C GLN A 51 -11.75 0.63 3.43
N GLY A 52 -13.04 0.72 3.80
CA GLY A 52 -13.72 -0.29 4.63
C GLY A 52 -13.97 -1.64 3.98
N GLY A 53 -13.98 -1.73 2.65
CA GLY A 53 -14.11 -3.02 1.94
C GLY A 53 -12.79 -3.81 1.85
N ARG A 54 -11.65 -3.22 2.19
CA ARG A 54 -10.32 -3.85 2.07
C ARG A 54 -9.67 -4.17 3.40
N ALA A 55 -10.15 -3.59 4.50
CA ALA A 55 -9.57 -3.82 5.81
C ALA A 55 -10.05 -5.16 6.40
N LEU A 56 -9.10 -6.03 6.71
CA LEU A 56 -9.32 -7.32 7.32
C LEU A 56 -9.24 -7.20 8.86
N PRO A 57 -10.07 -7.94 9.63
CA PRO A 57 -9.95 -7.95 11.07
C PRO A 57 -8.64 -8.61 11.50
N LEU A 58 -7.89 -7.94 12.36
CA LEU A 58 -6.74 -8.49 13.06
C LEU A 58 -7.19 -8.91 14.47
N PHE A 59 -7.05 -10.19 14.77
CA PHE A 59 -7.40 -10.72 16.09
C PHE A 59 -6.20 -10.62 17.03
N GLY A 60 -6.38 -10.01 18.19
CA GLY A 60 -5.33 -9.78 19.20
C GLY A 60 -4.90 -11.04 19.98
N THR A 61 -5.66 -12.10 19.88
CA THR A 61 -5.33 -13.36 20.55
C THR A 61 -4.58 -14.29 19.60
N ALA A 62 -3.42 -14.78 20.03
CA ALA A 62 -2.70 -15.82 19.29
C ALA A 62 -3.62 -17.04 19.12
N VAL A 63 -3.91 -17.42 17.87
CA VAL A 63 -4.69 -18.60 17.55
C VAL A 63 -3.91 -19.83 18.01
N ARG A 64 -4.26 -20.41 19.17
CA ARG A 64 -3.75 -21.72 19.58
C ARG A 64 -4.51 -22.77 18.77
N ALA A 65 -3.76 -23.63 18.06
CA ALA A 65 -4.33 -24.75 17.34
C ALA A 65 -5.18 -25.61 18.29
N GLY A 66 -6.51 -25.63 18.10
CA GLY A 66 -7.40 -26.50 18.85
C GLY A 66 -8.65 -25.89 19.48
N VAL A 67 -8.83 -24.55 19.51
CA VAL A 67 -10.09 -23.95 20.03
C VAL A 67 -10.55 -22.83 19.10
N PRO A 68 -11.57 -23.03 18.25
CA PRO A 68 -12.14 -21.98 17.43
C PRO A 68 -13.16 -21.18 18.24
N THR A 69 -12.77 -20.09 18.85
CA THR A 69 -13.69 -19.06 19.35
C THR A 69 -13.33 -17.73 18.69
N PHE A 70 -13.79 -17.57 17.45
CA PHE A 70 -13.79 -16.25 16.81
C PHE A 70 -15.07 -15.54 17.25
N SER A 71 -14.99 -14.68 18.25
CA SER A 71 -16.02 -13.70 18.53
C SER A 71 -15.49 -12.32 18.12
N ASP A 72 -16.36 -11.44 17.66
CA ASP A 72 -16.02 -10.07 17.28
C ASP A 72 -15.39 -9.28 18.45
N ASP A 73 -15.55 -9.75 19.67
CA ASP A 73 -14.98 -9.19 20.90
C ASP A 73 -13.45 -9.31 20.98
N HIS A 74 -12.82 -10.09 20.10
CA HIS A 74 -11.38 -10.31 20.06
C HIS A 74 -10.68 -9.56 18.91
N ILE A 75 -11.37 -8.71 18.18
CA ILE A 75 -10.79 -7.89 17.13
C ILE A 75 -9.97 -6.76 17.77
N GLU A 76 -8.64 -6.82 17.63
CA GLU A 76 -7.72 -5.79 18.08
C GLU A 76 -7.78 -4.54 17.18
N SER A 77 -7.82 -4.76 15.88
CA SER A 77 -7.85 -3.69 14.87
C SER A 77 -8.36 -4.18 13.52
N ARG A 78 -8.54 -3.26 12.58
CA ARG A 78 -8.76 -3.58 11.17
C ARG A 78 -7.59 -3.09 10.35
N VAL A 79 -7.00 -3.95 9.52
CA VAL A 79 -5.80 -3.67 8.73
C VAL A 79 -6.13 -3.71 7.24
N ASP A 80 -5.90 -2.61 6.55
CA ASP A 80 -5.82 -2.60 5.09
C ASP A 80 -4.40 -3.02 4.70
N LEU A 81 -4.27 -4.22 4.13
CA LEU A 81 -2.97 -4.77 3.74
C LEU A 81 -2.24 -3.88 2.73
N HIS A 82 -2.96 -3.21 1.82
CA HIS A 82 -2.31 -2.32 0.87
C HIS A 82 -1.63 -1.15 1.59
N THR A 83 -2.35 -0.46 2.45
CA THR A 83 -1.80 0.68 3.22
C THR A 83 -0.70 0.21 4.18
N HIS A 84 -0.86 -0.99 4.77
CA HIS A 84 0.10 -1.54 5.71
C HIS A 84 1.44 -1.93 5.07
N LEU A 85 1.39 -2.57 3.90
CA LEU A 85 2.58 -3.05 3.17
C LEU A 85 3.20 -2.00 2.26
N VAL A 86 2.43 -1.00 1.82
CA VAL A 86 2.82 -0.01 0.80
C VAL A 86 2.59 1.41 1.33
N PRO A 87 3.39 1.87 2.32
CA PRO A 87 3.26 3.22 2.86
C PRO A 87 3.61 4.32 1.85
N HIS A 88 4.42 4.01 0.84
CA HIS A 88 4.84 4.93 -0.22
C HIS A 88 4.46 4.40 -1.61
N PRO A 89 3.19 4.48 -2.04
CA PRO A 89 2.73 3.84 -3.28
C PRO A 89 3.44 4.30 -4.55
N GLN A 90 3.93 5.55 -4.59
CA GLN A 90 4.59 6.12 -5.77
C GLN A 90 6.02 5.60 -5.97
N THR A 91 6.66 5.09 -4.92
CA THR A 91 8.05 4.60 -4.93
C THR A 91 8.16 3.10 -4.70
N THR A 92 7.04 2.43 -4.38
CA THR A 92 6.99 1.00 -4.10
C THR A 92 6.62 0.20 -5.35
N PHE A 93 7.32 -0.90 -5.56
CA PHE A 93 7.06 -1.86 -6.64
C PHE A 93 7.23 -3.29 -6.14
N LEU A 94 6.82 -4.26 -6.94
CA LEU A 94 6.91 -5.68 -6.60
C LEU A 94 7.95 -6.36 -7.49
N VAL A 95 8.70 -7.30 -6.89
CA VAL A 95 9.66 -8.15 -7.59
C VAL A 95 9.37 -9.62 -7.24
N ARG A 96 9.36 -10.49 -8.24
CA ARG A 96 9.27 -11.93 -8.03
C ARG A 96 10.67 -12.51 -7.86
N VAL A 97 10.86 -13.31 -6.82
CA VAL A 97 12.13 -13.97 -6.54
C VAL A 97 12.37 -15.10 -7.53
N GLN A 98 13.60 -15.19 -8.03
CA GLN A 98 14.16 -16.34 -8.74
C GLN A 98 15.39 -16.83 -8.00
N GLY A 99 15.49 -18.15 -7.82
CA GLY A 99 16.59 -18.80 -7.12
C GLY A 99 16.48 -18.72 -5.59
N ASP A 100 17.49 -19.23 -4.93
CA ASP A 100 17.50 -19.55 -3.50
C ASP A 100 18.61 -18.86 -2.71
N SER A 101 19.23 -17.85 -3.29
CA SER A 101 20.38 -17.17 -2.66
C SER A 101 20.05 -16.44 -1.34
N MET A 102 18.76 -16.32 -0.98
CA MET A 102 18.28 -15.65 0.21
C MET A 102 17.42 -16.55 1.11
N GLU A 103 17.55 -17.88 0.96
CA GLU A 103 16.74 -18.89 1.65
C GLU A 103 16.83 -18.78 3.18
N ASN A 104 18.02 -18.53 3.73
CA ASN A 104 18.22 -18.35 5.18
C ASN A 104 17.64 -17.05 5.72
N ALA A 105 17.23 -16.13 4.84
CA ALA A 105 16.44 -14.93 5.20
C ALA A 105 14.94 -15.15 5.03
N ALA A 106 14.48 -16.40 4.89
CA ALA A 106 13.10 -16.78 4.63
C ALA A 106 12.52 -16.15 3.34
N ILE A 107 13.36 -15.97 2.32
CA ILE A 107 12.98 -15.53 0.98
C ILE A 107 13.21 -16.72 0.04
N GLN A 108 12.14 -17.21 -0.56
CA GLN A 108 12.13 -18.42 -1.39
C GLN A 108 11.81 -18.08 -2.84
N GLU A 109 12.16 -18.98 -3.73
CA GLU A 109 11.80 -18.88 -5.14
C GLU A 109 10.26 -18.76 -5.30
N GLY A 110 9.82 -17.82 -6.12
CA GLY A 110 8.40 -17.56 -6.36
C GLY A 110 7.79 -16.52 -5.44
N ASP A 111 8.43 -16.13 -4.34
CA ASP A 111 7.97 -15.08 -3.44
C ASP A 111 7.83 -13.73 -4.15
N LEU A 112 6.93 -12.89 -3.62
CA LEU A 112 6.84 -11.50 -4.02
C LEU A 112 7.48 -10.61 -2.95
N LEU A 113 8.46 -9.82 -3.37
CA LEU A 113 9.10 -8.81 -2.54
C LEU A 113 8.39 -7.47 -2.75
N VAL A 114 8.03 -6.80 -1.67
CA VAL A 114 7.62 -5.40 -1.66
C VAL A 114 8.89 -4.57 -1.52
N VAL A 115 9.16 -3.70 -2.49
CA VAL A 115 10.43 -2.96 -2.59
C VAL A 115 10.14 -1.47 -2.68
N ASP A 116 10.76 -0.67 -1.81
CA ASP A 116 10.62 0.78 -1.80
C ASP A 116 11.92 1.47 -2.21
N ARG A 117 11.85 2.29 -3.26
CA ARG A 117 12.97 3.07 -3.79
C ARG A 117 13.31 4.30 -2.95
N SER A 118 12.37 4.80 -2.16
CA SER A 118 12.57 6.02 -1.37
C SER A 118 13.41 5.76 -0.12
N LEU A 119 13.54 4.50 0.29
CA LEU A 119 14.29 4.13 1.48
C LEU A 119 15.78 4.02 1.18
N PRO A 120 16.65 4.62 2.01
CA PRO A 120 18.09 4.46 1.88
C PRO A 120 18.50 3.04 2.29
N ALA A 121 19.37 2.41 1.51
CA ALA A 121 20.03 1.18 1.93
C ALA A 121 20.91 1.44 3.17
N ARG A 122 20.77 0.59 4.17
CA ARG A 122 21.53 0.65 5.43
C ARG A 122 22.15 -0.70 5.71
N GLU A 123 23.18 -0.72 6.56
CA GLU A 123 23.79 -1.96 7.03
C GLU A 123 22.72 -2.97 7.46
N GLY A 124 22.76 -4.17 6.90
CA GLY A 124 21.86 -5.27 7.21
C GLY A 124 20.54 -5.28 6.46
N THR A 125 20.17 -4.22 5.70
CA THR A 125 18.92 -4.23 4.90
C THR A 125 19.04 -5.18 3.72
N ILE A 126 17.92 -5.79 3.34
CA ILE A 126 17.83 -6.56 2.09
C ILE A 126 17.46 -5.60 0.97
N ILE A 127 18.19 -5.65 -0.13
CA ILE A 127 18.02 -4.73 -1.26
C ILE A 127 17.82 -5.49 -2.57
N ILE A 128 17.16 -4.83 -3.51
CA ILE A 128 17.27 -5.16 -4.93
C ILE A 128 18.34 -4.24 -5.53
N ALA A 129 19.31 -4.83 -6.17
CA ALA A 129 20.36 -4.11 -6.86
C ALA A 129 20.57 -4.64 -8.28
N ALA A 130 21.01 -3.77 -9.18
CA ALA A 130 21.57 -4.13 -10.47
C ALA A 130 23.10 -4.11 -10.36
N VAL A 131 23.74 -5.17 -10.84
CA VAL A 131 25.20 -5.29 -10.96
C VAL A 131 25.49 -5.73 -12.39
N ASP A 132 26.20 -4.91 -13.14
CA ASP A 132 26.55 -5.18 -14.55
C ASP A 132 25.31 -5.54 -15.41
N GLY A 133 24.17 -4.89 -15.12
CA GLY A 133 22.89 -5.09 -15.80
C GLY A 133 22.03 -6.24 -15.28
N GLU A 134 22.50 -7.05 -14.34
CA GLU A 134 21.74 -8.15 -13.75
C GLU A 134 21.11 -7.76 -12.42
N LEU A 135 19.80 -8.03 -12.25
CA LEU A 135 19.09 -7.78 -11.00
C LEU A 135 19.36 -8.91 -10.00
N THR A 136 19.63 -8.52 -8.75
CA THR A 136 19.84 -9.45 -7.66
C THR A 136 19.21 -8.98 -6.36
N VAL A 137 18.81 -9.90 -5.50
CA VAL A 137 18.41 -9.66 -4.12
C VAL A 137 19.50 -10.14 -3.19
N LYS A 138 20.01 -9.26 -2.32
CA LYS A 138 21.09 -9.55 -1.37
C LYS A 138 20.95 -8.70 -0.11
N ARG A 139 21.62 -9.11 0.96
CA ARG A 139 21.80 -8.26 2.13
C ARG A 139 22.92 -7.27 1.88
N TYR A 140 22.61 -6.00 2.07
CA TYR A 140 23.58 -4.90 1.97
C TYR A 140 24.47 -4.85 3.20
N ARG A 141 25.77 -4.80 2.99
CA ARG A 141 26.77 -4.58 4.04
C ARG A 141 27.83 -3.58 3.62
N LEU A 142 28.39 -2.87 4.60
CA LEU A 142 29.56 -2.02 4.43
C LEU A 142 30.73 -2.65 5.20
N SER A 143 31.81 -3.00 4.51
CA SER A 143 33.01 -3.57 5.11
C SER A 143 34.25 -2.86 4.55
N GLY A 144 35.04 -2.22 5.43
CA GLY A 144 36.23 -1.48 5.02
C GLY A 144 35.96 -0.36 4.02
N GLY A 145 34.79 0.30 4.11
CA GLY A 145 34.38 1.35 3.18
C GLY A 145 33.90 0.85 1.81
N LYS A 146 33.79 -0.47 1.62
CA LYS A 146 33.28 -1.09 0.38
C LYS A 146 31.90 -1.69 0.61
N VAL A 147 31.04 -1.59 -0.40
CA VAL A 147 29.76 -2.26 -0.41
C VAL A 147 29.97 -3.74 -0.66
N GLN A 148 29.32 -4.55 0.14
CA GLN A 148 29.24 -6.00 -0.03
C GLN A 148 27.77 -6.41 -0.17
N LEU A 149 27.51 -7.25 -1.17
CA LEU A 149 26.24 -7.93 -1.38
C LEU A 149 26.36 -9.35 -0.83
N VAL A 150 25.73 -9.58 0.32
CA VAL A 150 25.85 -10.84 1.05
C VAL A 150 24.62 -11.70 0.76
N PRO A 151 24.80 -12.90 0.22
CA PRO A 151 23.72 -13.88 0.12
C PRO A 151 23.38 -14.44 1.50
N GLU A 152 22.16 -14.86 1.68
CA GLU A 152 21.68 -15.62 2.85
C GLU A 152 21.53 -17.11 2.47
N ASN A 153 22.59 -17.67 1.90
CA ASN A 153 22.73 -19.08 1.57
C ASN A 153 24.22 -19.36 1.37
N GLU A 154 24.77 -20.33 2.10
CA GLU A 154 26.20 -20.67 2.13
C GLU A 154 26.73 -21.18 0.79
N ARG A 155 25.84 -21.62 -0.12
CA ARG A 155 26.22 -22.05 -1.48
C ARG A 155 26.68 -20.89 -2.37
N TYR A 156 26.43 -19.65 -1.97
CA TYR A 156 26.73 -18.44 -2.73
C TYR A 156 27.84 -17.63 -2.06
N LYS A 157 28.65 -16.98 -2.86
CA LYS A 157 29.76 -16.15 -2.38
C LYS A 157 29.30 -14.70 -2.19
N VAL A 158 29.90 -14.04 -1.21
CA VAL A 158 29.77 -12.59 -1.03
C VAL A 158 30.37 -11.88 -2.23
N LEU A 159 29.63 -10.94 -2.80
CA LEU A 159 30.08 -10.06 -3.88
C LEU A 159 30.49 -8.71 -3.28
N THR A 160 31.78 -8.38 -3.41
CA THR A 160 32.29 -7.04 -3.06
C THR A 160 32.23 -6.15 -4.29
N ILE A 161 31.53 -5.03 -4.17
CA ILE A 161 31.41 -4.06 -5.26
C ILE A 161 32.72 -3.31 -5.44
N THR A 162 33.19 -3.28 -6.68
CA THR A 162 34.41 -2.55 -7.09
C THR A 162 34.05 -1.36 -7.97
N PRO A 163 34.93 -0.37 -8.13
CA PRO A 163 34.65 0.82 -8.95
C PRO A 163 34.40 0.54 -10.44
N GLU A 164 34.82 -0.62 -10.93
CA GLU A 164 34.67 -1.05 -12.33
C GLU A 164 33.28 -1.62 -12.61
N MET A 165 32.53 -2.02 -11.56
CA MET A 165 31.19 -2.61 -11.69
C MET A 165 30.14 -1.51 -11.86
N ASP A 166 29.21 -1.72 -12.77
CA ASP A 166 27.99 -0.91 -12.88
C ASP A 166 27.01 -1.34 -11.79
N PHE A 167 26.98 -0.58 -10.68
CA PHE A 167 26.21 -0.92 -9.49
C PHE A 167 25.15 0.14 -9.18
N HIS A 168 23.88 -0.28 -9.16
CA HIS A 168 22.77 0.57 -8.80
C HIS A 168 21.83 -0.13 -7.82
N ILE A 169 21.48 0.55 -6.71
CA ILE A 169 20.45 0.09 -5.79
C ILE A 169 19.08 0.50 -6.31
N TRP A 170 18.21 -0.46 -6.57
CA TRP A 170 16.86 -0.24 -7.05
C TRP A 170 15.88 0.07 -5.92
N GLY A 171 16.11 -0.48 -4.74
CA GLY A 171 15.29 -0.20 -3.56
C GLY A 171 15.55 -1.19 -2.42
N VAL A 172 14.93 -0.89 -1.28
CA VAL A 172 14.99 -1.70 -0.07
C VAL A 172 13.76 -2.60 0.01
N VAL A 173 13.97 -3.88 0.30
CA VAL A 173 12.89 -4.84 0.54
C VAL A 173 12.28 -4.54 1.91
N THR A 174 11.00 -4.25 1.93
CA THR A 174 10.24 -3.94 3.16
C THR A 174 9.42 -5.12 3.65
N SER A 175 8.96 -5.99 2.75
CA SER A 175 8.14 -7.15 3.08
C SER A 175 8.31 -8.27 2.06
N VAL A 176 8.05 -9.49 2.52
CA VAL A 176 8.01 -10.70 1.69
C VAL A 176 6.60 -11.28 1.76
N ILE A 177 6.03 -11.60 0.62
CA ILE A 177 4.73 -12.27 0.50
C ILE A 177 5.00 -13.68 -0.01
N HIS A 178 4.91 -14.62 0.90
CA HIS A 178 5.04 -16.05 0.64
C HIS A 178 3.66 -16.72 0.55
N ARG A 179 3.47 -17.62 -0.40
CA ARG A 179 2.28 -18.48 -0.48
C ARG A 179 2.62 -19.87 0.03
N VAL A 180 1.86 -20.34 0.98
CA VAL A 180 1.92 -21.71 1.52
C VAL A 180 1.18 -22.69 0.64
#